data_31e58865725dbc26e423fa61ff03aaa2
#
_entry.id   31e58865725dbc26e423fa61ff03aaa2
#
_cell.length_a   1.000
_cell.length_b   1.000
_cell.length_c   1.000
_cell.angle_alpha   90.00
_cell.angle_beta   90.00
_cell.angle_gamma   90.00
#
_symmetry.space_group_name_H-M   'P 1'
#
loop_
_entity.id
_entity.type
_entity.pdbx_description
1 polymer ?
#
loop_
_entity_poly.entity_id
_entity_poly.type
_entity_poly.pdbx_seq_one_letter_code
_entity_poly.pdbx_strand_id
1 'polypeptide(L)'
;MAKYETMLITSAALDEETTAALVGKFKSLIEANGTIDSIDEWGKRRLAYPINDEEEGVYTVIDFTSEPSFPAELDRVYKITEGVMRILIIAHEE
;
A
#
# COMPACT_ATOMS: atom_id res chain seq x y z
N MET A 1 -6.70 -5.72 18.91
CA MET A 1 -6.14 -5.36 17.60
C MET A 1 -6.84 -6.14 16.50
N ALA A 2 -6.96 -5.55 15.33
CA ALA A 2 -7.61 -6.19 14.20
C ALA A 2 -6.61 -6.45 13.08
N LYS A 3 -6.93 -7.43 12.23
CA LYS A 3 -6.10 -7.79 11.08
C LYS A 3 -6.63 -7.13 9.82
N TYR A 4 -5.72 -6.60 9.03
CA TYR A 4 -6.03 -5.90 7.80
C TYR A 4 -5.10 -6.32 6.68
N GLU A 5 -5.56 -6.13 5.45
CA GLU A 5 -4.75 -6.27 4.27
C GLU A 5 -4.81 -4.96 3.50
N THR A 6 -3.66 -4.43 3.11
CA THR A 6 -3.63 -3.25 2.26
C THR A 6 -2.98 -3.60 0.92
N MET A 7 -3.60 -3.17 -0.16
CA MET A 7 -3.04 -3.29 -1.50
C MET A 7 -2.62 -1.90 -1.94
N LEU A 8 -1.34 -1.71 -2.12
CA LEU A 8 -0.74 -0.45 -2.53
C LEU A 8 -0.38 -0.52 -4.01
N ILE A 9 -0.89 0.42 -4.79
CA ILE A 9 -0.56 0.52 -6.21
C ILE A 9 0.21 1.81 -6.42
N THR A 10 1.49 1.68 -6.83
CA THR A 10 2.35 2.82 -7.12
C THR A 10 2.54 2.95 -8.62
N SER A 11 2.92 4.15 -9.09
CA SER A 11 3.14 4.42 -10.50
C SER A 11 4.26 3.56 -11.07
N ALA A 12 4.01 2.93 -12.21
CA ALA A 12 5.02 2.17 -12.94
C ALA A 12 6.06 3.09 -13.60
N ALA A 13 5.78 4.39 -13.67
CA ALA A 13 6.73 5.37 -14.21
C ALA A 13 7.85 5.71 -13.22
N LEU A 14 7.70 5.35 -11.95
CA LEU A 14 8.74 5.55 -10.94
C LEU A 14 9.86 4.52 -11.13
N ASP A 15 11.09 4.91 -10.81
CA ASP A 15 12.19 3.97 -10.81
C ASP A 15 12.09 3.03 -9.60
N GLU A 16 12.89 1.95 -9.61
CA GLU A 16 12.85 0.96 -8.53
C GLU A 16 13.24 1.55 -7.18
N GLU A 17 14.19 2.47 -7.19
CA GLU A 17 14.68 3.10 -5.97
C GLU A 17 13.60 3.96 -5.31
N THR A 18 12.90 4.76 -6.10
CA THR A 18 11.79 5.58 -5.62
C THR A 18 10.63 4.72 -5.12
N THR A 19 10.30 3.67 -5.86
CA THR A 19 9.25 2.74 -5.47
C THR A 19 9.59 2.04 -4.15
N ALA A 20 10.83 1.57 -4.01
CA ALA A 20 11.29 0.94 -2.78
C ALA A 20 11.23 1.90 -1.59
N ALA A 21 11.56 3.17 -1.80
CA ALA A 21 11.50 4.19 -0.76
C ALA A 21 10.06 4.45 -0.31
N LEU A 22 9.11 4.51 -1.26
CA LEU A 22 7.68 4.67 -0.95
C LEU A 22 7.16 3.50 -0.15
N VAL A 23 7.42 2.29 -0.61
CA VAL A 23 6.98 1.07 0.09
C VAL A 23 7.61 1.02 1.49
N GLY A 24 8.88 1.35 1.60
CA GLY A 24 9.58 1.41 2.88
C GLY A 24 8.97 2.40 3.86
N LYS A 25 8.53 3.56 3.36
CA LYS A 25 7.85 4.57 4.17
C LYS A 25 6.57 4.02 4.78
N PHE A 26 5.75 3.32 3.98
CA PHE A 26 4.52 2.74 4.48
C PHE A 26 4.75 1.55 5.41
N LYS A 27 5.76 0.73 5.12
CA LYS A 27 6.16 -0.33 6.04
C LYS A 27 6.53 0.23 7.42
N SER A 28 7.33 1.28 7.44
CA SER A 28 7.75 1.92 8.70
C SER A 28 6.56 2.50 9.45
N LEU A 29 5.63 3.12 8.74
CA LEU A 29 4.43 3.66 9.34
C LEU A 29 3.58 2.56 9.98
N ILE A 30 3.40 1.45 9.29
CA ILE A 30 2.65 0.31 9.80
C ILE A 30 3.34 -0.30 11.02
N GLU A 31 4.65 -0.48 10.96
CA GLU A 31 5.42 -1.05 12.07
C GLU A 31 5.39 -0.16 13.32
N ALA A 32 5.31 1.16 13.12
CA ALA A 32 5.22 2.11 14.23
C ALA A 32 3.87 2.04 14.95
N ASN A 33 2.83 1.52 14.29
CA ASN A 33 1.45 1.50 14.81
C ASN A 33 0.87 0.09 14.96
N GLY A 34 1.64 -0.92 14.59
CA GLY A 34 1.17 -2.31 14.65
C GLY A 34 2.26 -3.28 14.25
N THR A 35 1.85 -4.41 13.72
CA THR A 35 2.77 -5.48 13.32
C THR A 35 2.50 -5.87 11.87
N ILE A 36 3.55 -5.97 11.06
CA ILE A 36 3.44 -6.51 9.71
C ILE A 36 3.49 -8.03 9.80
N ASP A 37 2.43 -8.68 9.32
CA ASP A 37 2.33 -10.14 9.35
C ASP A 37 2.96 -10.75 8.10
N SER A 38 2.74 -10.14 6.94
CA SER A 38 3.37 -10.58 5.70
C SER A 38 3.38 -9.46 4.66
N ILE A 39 4.30 -9.56 3.70
CA ILE A 39 4.40 -8.63 2.58
C ILE A 39 4.53 -9.46 1.32
N ASP A 40 3.69 -9.17 0.34
CA ASP A 40 3.72 -9.83 -0.96
C ASP A 40 3.92 -8.76 -2.03
N GLU A 41 5.07 -8.77 -2.67
CA GLU A 41 5.40 -7.84 -3.75
C GLU A 41 5.07 -8.49 -5.08
N TRP A 42 3.97 -8.05 -5.69
CA TRP A 42 3.54 -8.60 -6.97
C TRP A 42 4.31 -8.03 -8.15
N GLY A 43 4.93 -6.87 -7.97
CA GLY A 43 5.65 -6.21 -9.04
C GLY A 43 4.73 -5.45 -9.99
N LYS A 44 5.24 -5.20 -11.20
CA LYS A 44 4.51 -4.45 -12.22
C LYS A 44 3.38 -5.32 -12.79
N ARG A 45 2.16 -4.78 -12.76
CA ARG A 45 0.98 -5.45 -13.28
C ARG A 45 0.17 -4.48 -14.14
N ARG A 46 -0.54 -5.04 -15.11
CA ARG A 46 -1.44 -4.24 -15.92
C ARG A 46 -2.71 -3.94 -15.14
N LEU A 47 -3.11 -2.67 -15.18
CA LEU A 47 -4.33 -2.24 -14.50
C LEU A 47 -5.56 -2.70 -15.28
N ALA A 48 -6.65 -2.99 -14.57
CA ALA A 48 -7.92 -3.37 -15.21
C ALA A 48 -8.48 -2.23 -16.05
N TYR A 49 -8.18 -0.99 -15.65
CA TYR A 49 -8.51 0.22 -16.40
C TYR A 49 -7.42 1.25 -16.10
N PRO A 50 -7.15 2.18 -17.04
CA PRO A 50 -6.10 3.18 -16.83
C PRO A 50 -6.43 4.11 -15.66
N ILE A 51 -5.39 4.43 -14.86
CA ILE A 51 -5.49 5.42 -13.79
C ILE A 51 -4.48 6.51 -14.11
N ASN A 52 -4.95 7.77 -14.19
CA ASN A 52 -4.09 8.91 -14.54
C ASN A 52 -3.31 8.68 -15.85
N ASP A 53 -3.98 8.07 -16.84
CA ASP A 53 -3.41 7.73 -18.15
C ASP A 53 -2.30 6.67 -18.10
N GLU A 54 -2.10 5.99 -16.97
CA GLU A 54 -1.17 4.88 -16.85
C GLU A 54 -1.92 3.55 -16.94
N GLU A 55 -1.38 2.64 -17.73
CA GLU A 55 -1.98 1.32 -17.92
C GLU A 55 -1.42 0.25 -17.00
N GLU A 56 -0.29 0.55 -16.34
CA GLU A 56 0.38 -0.38 -15.45
C GLU A 56 0.67 0.26 -14.10
N GLY A 57 0.76 -0.57 -13.07
CA GLY A 57 1.13 -0.13 -11.73
C GLY A 57 1.96 -1.20 -11.03
N VAL A 58 2.69 -0.79 -10.00
CA VAL A 58 3.44 -1.72 -9.16
C VAL A 58 2.60 -2.05 -7.94
N TYR A 59 2.33 -3.32 -7.74
CA TYR A 59 1.43 -3.81 -6.69
C TYR A 59 2.23 -4.36 -5.52
N THR A 60 1.88 -3.92 -4.32
CA THR A 60 2.43 -4.46 -3.08
C THR A 60 1.26 -4.72 -2.13
N VAL A 61 1.20 -5.93 -1.60
CA VAL A 61 0.16 -6.34 -0.64
C VAL A 61 0.81 -6.54 0.71
N ILE A 62 0.28 -5.89 1.73
CA ILE A 62 0.81 -5.98 3.10
C ILE A 62 -0.31 -6.42 4.04
N ASP A 63 -0.10 -7.54 4.72
CA ASP A 63 -0.99 -8.00 5.78
C ASP A 63 -0.42 -7.50 7.11
N PHE A 64 -1.26 -6.85 7.89
CA PHE A 64 -0.81 -6.27 9.15
C PHE A 64 -1.89 -6.33 10.22
N THR A 65 -1.46 -6.19 11.47
CA THR A 65 -2.34 -6.14 12.63
C THR A 65 -2.13 -4.81 13.33
N SER A 66 -3.22 -4.08 13.59
CA SER A 66 -3.15 -2.77 14.24
C SER A 66 -4.43 -2.45 14.99
N GLU A 67 -4.42 -1.33 15.70
CA GLU A 67 -5.63 -0.78 16.30
C GLU A 67 -6.63 -0.41 15.20
N PRO A 68 -7.94 -0.54 15.44
CA PRO A 68 -8.96 -0.22 14.43
C PRO A 68 -8.95 1.21 13.92
N SER A 69 -8.32 2.13 14.64
CA SER A 69 -8.22 3.53 14.23
C SER A 69 -7.10 3.78 13.20
N PHE A 70 -6.13 2.88 13.12
CA PHE A 70 -4.96 3.07 12.26
C PHE A 70 -5.25 3.05 10.75
N PRO A 71 -6.14 2.20 10.22
CA PRO A 71 -6.41 2.20 8.77
C PRO A 71 -6.84 3.57 8.23
N ALA A 72 -7.59 4.35 8.99
CA ALA A 72 -7.99 5.69 8.57
C ALA A 72 -6.77 6.62 8.46
N GLU A 73 -5.82 6.52 9.38
CA GLU A 73 -4.57 7.28 9.33
C GLU A 73 -3.72 6.85 8.14
N LEU A 74 -3.64 5.56 7.88
CA LEU A 74 -2.90 5.01 6.76
C LEU A 74 -3.47 5.53 5.43
N ASP A 75 -4.79 5.52 5.30
CA ASP A 75 -5.47 6.03 4.11
C ASP A 75 -5.18 7.53 3.90
N ARG A 76 -5.20 8.30 4.98
CA ARG A 76 -4.89 9.73 4.93
C ARG A 76 -3.47 9.99 4.41
N VAL A 77 -2.50 9.23 4.88
CA VAL A 77 -1.10 9.36 4.44
C VAL A 77 -0.95 8.98 2.97
N TYR A 78 -1.65 7.94 2.52
CA TYR A 78 -1.63 7.54 1.11
C TYR A 78 -2.13 8.66 0.20
N LYS A 79 -3.20 9.32 0.59
CA LYS A 79 -3.84 10.36 -0.23
C LYS A 79 -2.95 11.57 -0.46
N ILE A 80 -2.03 11.85 0.46
CA ILE A 80 -1.12 13.00 0.37
C ILE A 80 0.27 12.61 -0.14
N THR A 81 0.49 11.36 -0.48
CA THR A 81 1.80 10.87 -0.94
C THR A 81 1.82 10.77 -2.46
N GLU A 82 2.74 11.50 -3.09
CA GLU A 82 2.93 11.42 -4.54
C GLU A 82 3.47 10.06 -4.94
N GLY A 83 3.08 9.60 -6.12
CA GLY A 83 3.53 8.32 -6.65
C GLY A 83 2.61 7.15 -6.30
N VAL A 84 1.70 7.34 -5.35
CA VAL A 84 0.70 6.33 -5.02
C VAL A 84 -0.52 6.57 -5.89
N MET A 85 -0.88 5.59 -6.71
CA MET A 85 -2.01 5.70 -7.61
C MET A 85 -3.32 5.32 -6.94
N ARG A 86 -3.27 4.30 -6.10
CA ARG A 86 -4.46 3.79 -5.43
C ARG A 86 -4.09 2.98 -4.21
N ILE A 87 -4.98 2.94 -3.24
CA ILE A 87 -4.88 2.07 -2.09
C ILE A 87 -6.22 1.39 -1.85
N LEU A 88 -6.16 0.13 -1.42
CA LEU A 88 -7.31 -0.60 -0.91
C LEU A 88 -6.93 -1.12 0.46
N ILE A 89 -7.83 -0.98 1.42
CA ILE A 89 -7.63 -1.50 2.77
C ILE A 89 -8.83 -2.40 3.09
N ILE A 90 -8.56 -3.65 3.40
CA ILE A 90 -9.58 -4.65 3.66
C ILE A 90 -9.40 -5.14 5.09
N ALA A 91 -10.50 -5.15 5.86
CA ALA A 91 -10.48 -5.72 7.20
C ALA A 91 -10.71 -7.22 7.10
N HIS A 92 -9.86 -7.99 7.78
CA HIS A 92 -10.03 -9.44 7.87
C HIS A 92 -10.85 -9.75 9.12
N GLU A 93 -12.01 -10.32 8.93
CA GLU A 93 -12.83 -10.79 10.04
C GLU A 93 -12.44 -12.21 10.38
N GLU A 94 -12.32 -12.47 11.67
CA GLU A 94 -12.06 -13.82 12.17
C GLU A 94 -13.36 -14.54 12.43
#